data_157cb56cc95800f707d76ecc10035164
#
_entry.id   157cb56cc95800f707d76ecc10035164
#
_cell.length_a   1.000
_cell.length_b   1.000
_cell.length_c   1.000
_cell.angle_alpha   90.00
_cell.angle_beta   90.00
_cell.angle_gamma   90.00
#
_symmetry.space_group_name_H-M   'P 1'
#
loop_
_entity.id
_entity.type
_entity.pdbx_description
1 polymer ?
#
loop_
_entity_poly.entity_id
_entity_poly.type
_entity_poly.pdbx_seq_one_letter_code
_entity_poly.pdbx_strand_id
1 'polypeptide(L)' 'MEYYEDFALKQANEIMNVALRSYQEGEIDFFNYIQSMETAISIKLSYLDKLYEYNNTIISLNNLSL' A
#
# COMPACT_ATOMS: atom_id res chain seq x y z
N MET A 1 -8.19 12.77 5.32
CA MET A 1 -7.58 12.24 4.12
C MET A 1 -6.10 11.98 4.28
N GLU A 2 -5.33 13.02 4.60
CA GLU A 2 -3.91 12.86 4.84
C GLU A 2 -3.63 11.87 5.96
N TYR A 3 -4.47 11.87 6.97
CA TYR A 3 -4.33 11.00 8.11
C TYR A 3 -4.43 9.53 7.70
N TYR A 4 -5.40 9.20 6.83
CA TYR A 4 -5.61 7.86 6.35
C TYR A 4 -4.48 7.40 5.44
N GLU A 5 -3.98 8.32 4.60
CA GLU A 5 -2.87 8.04 3.71
C GLU A 5 -1.62 7.66 4.49
N ASP A 6 -1.28 8.47 5.49
CA ASP A 6 -0.10 8.24 6.30
C ASP A 6 -0.17 6.89 7.00
N PHE A 7 -1.37 6.51 7.46
CA PHE A 7 -1.53 5.25 8.17
C PHE A 7 -1.24 4.06 7.25
N ALA A 8 -1.82 4.06 6.06
CA ALA A 8 -1.64 2.95 5.12
C ALA A 8 -0.20 2.82 4.66
N LEU A 9 0.44 3.93 4.31
CA LEU A 9 1.83 3.93 3.87
C LEU A 9 2.78 3.55 4.99
N LYS A 10 2.52 4.03 6.19
CA LYS A 10 3.30 3.65 7.37
C LYS A 10 3.20 2.16 7.64
N GLN A 11 2.00 1.62 7.55
CA GLN A 11 1.78 0.19 7.77
C GLN A 11 2.55 -0.64 6.75
N ALA A 12 2.48 -0.26 5.48
CA ALA A 12 3.21 -0.98 4.44
C ALA A 12 4.71 -0.92 4.67
N ASN A 13 5.23 0.26 5.00
CA ASN A 13 6.66 0.42 5.26
C ASN A 13 7.12 -0.38 6.47
N GLU A 14 6.29 -0.44 7.50
CA GLU A 14 6.62 -1.21 8.69
C GLU A 14 6.66 -2.70 8.39
N ILE A 15 5.70 -3.20 7.61
CA ILE A 15 5.70 -4.60 7.18
C ILE A 15 6.99 -4.92 6.43
N MET A 16 7.41 -4.04 5.53
CA MET A 16 8.63 -4.25 4.75
C MET A 16 9.87 -4.27 5.64
N ASN A 17 9.94 -3.34 6.59
CA ASN A 17 11.09 -3.24 7.50
C ASN A 17 11.19 -4.45 8.42
N VAL A 18 10.07 -4.88 8.98
CA VAL A 18 10.03 -6.06 9.85
C VAL A 18 10.40 -7.31 9.07
N ALA A 19 9.86 -7.45 7.85
CA ALA A 19 10.18 -8.60 7.01
C ALA A 19 11.67 -8.66 6.68
N LEU A 20 12.25 -7.53 6.32
CA LEU A 20 13.67 -7.48 6.00
C LEU A 20 14.53 -7.87 7.19
N ARG A 21 14.21 -7.31 8.36
CA ARG A 21 14.95 -7.63 9.58
C ARG A 21 14.84 -9.10 9.94
N SER A 22 13.60 -9.63 9.88
CA SER A 22 13.37 -11.04 10.21
C SER A 22 14.11 -11.96 9.25
N TYR A 23 14.15 -11.60 7.99
CA TYR A 23 14.88 -12.37 7.00
C TYR A 23 16.40 -12.33 7.28
N GLN A 24 16.92 -11.15 7.57
CA GLN A 24 18.34 -10.98 7.87
C GLN A 24 18.77 -11.74 9.13
N GLU A 25 17.89 -11.82 10.11
CA GLU A 25 18.14 -12.55 11.35
C GLU A 25 17.87 -14.05 11.21
N GLY A 26 17.40 -14.49 10.08
CA GLY A 26 17.12 -15.90 9.84
C GLY A 26 15.85 -16.42 10.49
N GLU A 27 14.97 -15.52 10.92
CA GLU A 27 13.71 -15.93 11.57
C GLU A 27 12.66 -16.41 10.56
N ILE A 28 12.72 -15.89 9.33
CA ILE A 28 11.82 -16.31 8.26
C ILE A 28 12.66 -16.68 7.04
N ASP A 29 12.10 -17.55 6.20
CA ASP A 29 12.77 -17.94 4.97
C ASP A 29 12.45 -16.95 3.85
N PHE A 30 13.08 -17.17 2.70
CA PHE A 30 12.91 -16.28 1.55
C PHE A 30 11.46 -16.22 1.07
N PHE A 31 10.77 -17.37 1.10
CA PHE A 31 9.38 -17.42 0.67
C PHE A 31 8.50 -16.53 1.55
N ASN A 32 8.68 -16.62 2.87
CA ASN A 32 7.94 -15.79 3.80
C ASN A 32 8.27 -14.32 3.63
N TYR A 33 9.54 -14.02 3.35
CA TYR A 33 9.96 -12.65 3.07
C TYR A 33 9.22 -12.09 1.86
N ILE A 34 9.17 -12.85 0.77
CA ILE A 34 8.49 -12.43 -0.45
C ILE A 34 7.00 -12.23 -0.20
N GLN A 35 6.37 -13.13 0.57
CA GLN A 35 4.94 -12.98 0.90
C GLN A 35 4.68 -11.69 1.66
N SER A 36 5.54 -11.34 2.60
CA SER A 36 5.40 -10.11 3.36
C SER A 36 5.55 -8.89 2.46
N MET A 37 6.50 -8.94 1.53
CA MET A 37 6.68 -7.85 0.57
C MET A 37 5.47 -7.69 -0.33
N GLU A 38 4.89 -8.81 -0.76
CA GLU A 38 3.67 -8.77 -1.57
C GLU A 38 2.51 -8.15 -0.82
N THR A 39 2.39 -8.46 0.47
CA THR A 39 1.36 -7.87 1.31
C THR A 39 1.54 -6.35 1.40
N ALA A 40 2.75 -5.89 1.62
CA ALA A 40 3.04 -4.46 1.70
C ALA A 40 2.74 -3.77 0.37
N ILE A 41 3.11 -4.40 -0.73
CA ILE A 41 2.84 -3.85 -2.05
C ILE A 41 1.34 -3.79 -2.32
N SER A 42 0.59 -4.82 -1.90
CA SER A 42 -0.87 -4.82 -2.03
C SER A 42 -1.50 -3.66 -1.30
N ILE A 43 -1.01 -3.35 -0.10
CA ILE A 43 -1.52 -2.22 0.67
C ILE A 43 -1.29 -0.92 -0.10
N LYS A 44 -0.10 -0.75 -0.65
CA LYS A 44 0.23 0.46 -1.42
C LYS A 44 -0.61 0.57 -2.69
N LEU A 45 -0.80 -0.55 -3.38
CA LEU A 45 -1.60 -0.56 -4.60
C LEU A 45 -3.07 -0.27 -4.30
N SER A 46 -3.60 -0.81 -3.21
CA SER A 46 -4.98 -0.53 -2.80
C SER A 46 -5.17 0.95 -2.51
N TYR A 47 -4.19 1.56 -1.87
CA TYR A 47 -4.22 2.98 -1.58
C TYR A 47 -4.25 3.80 -2.87
N LEU A 48 -3.37 3.46 -3.81
CA LEU A 48 -3.31 4.14 -5.10
C LEU A 48 -4.59 3.95 -5.90
N ASP A 49 -5.16 2.76 -5.82
CA ASP A 49 -6.40 2.43 -6.52
C ASP A 49 -7.55 3.30 -6.01
N LYS A 50 -7.64 3.47 -4.71
CA LYS A 50 -8.66 4.33 -4.10
C LYS A 50 -8.50 5.78 -4.53
N LEU A 51 -7.27 6.26 -4.58
CA LEU A 51 -6.99 7.61 -5.05
C LEU A 51 -7.42 7.77 -6.50
N TYR A 52 -7.11 6.78 -7.32
CA TYR A 52 -7.43 6.81 -8.73
C TYR A 52 -8.95 6.83 -8.93
N GLU A 53 -9.68 6.01 -8.20
CA GLU A 53 -11.14 5.98 -8.27
C GLU A 53 -11.75 7.33 -7.88
N TYR A 54 -11.22 7.92 -6.81
CA TYR A 54 -11.71 9.21 -6.35
C TYR A 54 -11.49 10.28 -7.41
N ASN A 55 -10.31 10.31 -8.00
CA ASN A 55 -9.99 11.27 -9.06
C ASN A 55 -10.84 11.07 -10.29
N ASN A 56 -11.07 9.83 -10.69
CA ASN A 56 -11.92 9.51 -11.82
C ASN A 56 -13.36 9.96 -11.60
N THR A 57 -13.86 9.78 -10.40
CA THR A 57 -15.22 10.21 -10.06
C THR A 57 -15.36 11.73 -10.19
N ILE A 58 -14.37 12.46 -9.71
CA ILE A 58 -14.37 13.92 -9.82
C ILE A 58 -14.35 14.36 -11.29
N ILE A 59 -13.50 13.73 -12.08
CA ILE A 59 -13.39 14.05 -13.50
C ILE A 59 -14.72 13.75 -14.22
N SER A 60 -15.32 12.62 -13.91
CA SER A 60 -16.61 12.23 -14.50
C SER A 60 -17.71 13.22 -14.16
N LEU A 61 -17.75 13.67 -12.91
CA LEU A 61 -18.73 14.66 -12.47
C LEU A 61 -18.53 15.99 -13.19
N ASN A 62 -17.28 16.40 -13.33
CA ASN A 62 -16.97 17.63 -14.05
C ASN A 62 -17.39 17.55 -15.51
N ASN A 63 -17.16 16.42 -16.15
CA ASN A 63 -17.57 16.21 -17.53
C ASN A 63 -19.08 16.23 -17.69
N LEU A 64 -19.79 15.65 -16.73
CA LEU A 64 -21.25 15.64 -16.75
C LEU A 64 -21.83 17.03 -16.52
N SER A 65 -21.12 17.88 -15.81
CA SER A 65 -21.55 19.23 -15.52
C SER A 65 -21.53 20.14 -16.76
N LEU A 66 -20.78 19.75 -17.74
CA LEU A 66 -20.68 20.51 -18.97
C LEU A 66 -21.86 20.22 -19.87
#